data_42cebdaf6518629b71abe25954af1255
#
_entry.id   42cebdaf6518629b71abe25954af1255
#
_cell.length_a   1.000
_cell.length_b   1.000
_cell.length_c   1.000
_cell.angle_alpha   90.00
_cell.angle_beta   90.00
_cell.angle_gamma   90.00
#
_symmetry.space_group_name_H-M   'P 1'
#
loop_
_entity.id
_entity.type
_entity.pdbx_description
1 polymer ?
#
loop_
_entity_poly.entity_id
_entity_poly.type
_entity_poly.pdbx_seq_one_letter_code
_entity_poly.pdbx_strand_id
1 'polypeptide(L)'
;IIGDRTFVIRDWEDKTLWEYTEQREDYQPHHDFQRIYNAELDDYTVLYIANASLSHDEAIALGANPSFADSYDGAEMDTVVEVDSNGTIVWEWRFRDHLVQDIDSSKESYVGEGKTIQDYPHRLNVNYGAVTADYQHSNAINYNPKTGHLAISANRTHEIYIIDHDGTFVAGDPEESHRLAASEAGDFLYRFGNPANYGQGEYPYYAKKNWLLQEFSGHKQIGGNHDIQWIKDGLPGAGNLFLFNNGLTVPRGQGDSDPQSEFLEINPYLDANGVDTGRYVNPPEAGYTDVMPGTKTSQGPRATRLFSRQILSMYHTTDGFNSHHGSAVQRFPNGNTLVQLARVGRMVEVTPAGDVVWEFVNPVTWSGQIVKTLITSNPDHQNTYNGWSPLRWAPDYPGLAGKDLSPKGPITEFHGGSVAPAGGESADEPGEERYD
;
A
#
# COMPACT_ATOMS: atom_id res chain seq x y z
N ILE A 1 16.82 2.16 -1.74
CA ILE A 1 17.13 3.35 -2.57
C ILE A 1 18.30 4.05 -1.92
N ILE A 2 19.30 4.47 -2.71
CA ILE A 2 20.43 5.26 -2.25
C ILE A 2 20.33 6.64 -2.91
N GLY A 3 20.23 7.70 -2.10
CA GLY A 3 19.78 8.96 -2.62
C GLY A 3 18.33 8.85 -3.12
N ASP A 4 17.76 9.92 -3.60
CA ASP A 4 16.32 9.96 -3.90
C ASP A 4 15.91 9.23 -5.19
N ARG A 5 16.88 8.78 -6.02
CA ARG A 5 16.60 8.30 -7.39
C ARG A 5 17.35 7.03 -7.80
N THR A 6 18.18 6.46 -6.94
CA THR A 6 19.06 5.34 -7.29
C THR A 6 18.66 4.06 -6.57
N PHE A 7 18.45 3.01 -7.34
CA PHE A 7 18.19 1.65 -6.85
C PHE A 7 19.46 0.83 -6.90
N VAL A 8 19.72 0.07 -5.83
CA VAL A 8 20.93 -0.77 -5.75
C VAL A 8 20.58 -2.15 -5.21
N ILE A 9 21.05 -3.17 -5.89
CA ILE A 9 21.04 -4.55 -5.39
C ILE A 9 22.44 -4.92 -4.96
N ARG A 10 22.58 -5.39 -3.72
CA ARG A 10 23.86 -5.79 -3.13
C ARG A 10 23.85 -7.25 -2.66
N ASP A 11 24.99 -7.87 -2.64
CA ASP A 11 25.16 -9.15 -1.98
C ASP A 11 25.38 -8.98 -0.44
N TRP A 12 25.52 -10.10 0.26
CA TRP A 12 25.75 -10.11 1.70
C TRP A 12 27.11 -9.56 2.15
N GLU A 13 28.04 -9.38 1.23
CA GLU A 13 29.35 -8.77 1.41
C GLU A 13 29.34 -7.27 1.04
N ASP A 14 28.14 -6.68 0.85
CA ASP A 14 27.91 -5.27 0.50
C ASP A 14 28.46 -4.86 -0.88
N LYS A 15 28.72 -5.84 -1.75
CA LYS A 15 29.13 -5.58 -3.13
C LYS A 15 27.91 -5.26 -3.98
N THR A 16 27.95 -4.16 -4.72
CA THR A 16 26.92 -3.82 -5.69
C THR A 16 26.89 -4.85 -6.83
N LEU A 17 25.73 -5.47 -7.02
CA LEU A 17 25.45 -6.41 -8.09
C LEU A 17 24.74 -5.73 -9.26
N TRP A 18 23.91 -4.75 -8.98
CA TRP A 18 23.18 -3.98 -9.98
C TRP A 18 22.85 -2.59 -9.41
N GLU A 19 22.82 -1.60 -10.30
CA GLU A 19 22.47 -0.22 -9.95
C GLU A 19 21.74 0.44 -11.12
N TYR A 20 20.70 1.20 -10.81
CA TYR A 20 19.97 2.00 -11.77
C TYR A 20 19.59 3.33 -11.13
N THR A 21 19.72 4.42 -11.87
CA THR A 21 19.29 5.76 -11.46
C THR A 21 18.25 6.27 -12.45
N GLU A 22 17.06 6.64 -11.96
CA GLU A 22 16.05 7.30 -12.77
C GLU A 22 16.57 8.63 -13.31
N GLN A 23 16.55 8.78 -14.64
CA GLN A 23 17.15 9.94 -15.33
C GLN A 23 16.12 11.01 -15.72
N ARG A 24 14.82 10.66 -15.77
CA ARG A 24 13.75 11.59 -16.13
C ARG A 24 13.51 12.57 -14.98
N GLU A 25 13.64 13.87 -15.24
CA GLU A 25 13.60 14.93 -14.21
C GLU A 25 12.22 15.06 -13.55
N ASP A 26 11.17 14.77 -14.29
CA ASP A 26 9.77 14.80 -13.89
C ASP A 26 9.26 13.53 -13.19
N TYR A 27 10.15 12.53 -13.00
CA TYR A 27 9.86 11.29 -12.29
C TYR A 27 10.65 11.23 -10.99
N GLN A 28 9.96 11.13 -9.87
CA GLN A 28 10.58 10.97 -8.56
C GLN A 28 10.24 9.60 -7.99
N PRO A 29 11.18 8.63 -7.98
CA PRO A 29 10.99 7.35 -7.31
C PRO A 29 10.74 7.51 -5.83
N HIS A 30 9.80 6.73 -5.29
CA HIS A 30 9.48 6.77 -3.87
C HIS A 30 8.97 5.42 -3.36
N HIS A 31 8.91 5.25 -2.05
CA HIS A 31 8.37 4.15 -1.27
C HIS A 31 8.90 2.77 -1.63
N ASP A 32 8.42 2.16 -2.71
CA ASP A 32 8.61 0.71 -2.91
C ASP A 32 9.19 0.35 -4.27
N PHE A 33 9.92 -0.76 -4.28
CA PHE A 33 10.43 -1.39 -5.47
C PHE A 33 10.53 -2.91 -5.27
N GLN A 34 10.33 -3.67 -6.32
CA GLN A 34 10.39 -5.12 -6.28
C GLN A 34 11.23 -5.68 -7.42
N ARG A 35 12.20 -6.53 -7.07
CA ARG A 35 12.88 -7.36 -8.08
C ARG A 35 11.98 -8.54 -8.42
N ILE A 36 11.69 -8.72 -9.71
CA ILE A 36 10.87 -9.83 -10.21
C ILE A 36 11.67 -10.64 -11.25
N TYR A 37 11.25 -11.87 -11.50
CA TYR A 37 11.69 -12.61 -12.67
C TYR A 37 10.66 -12.40 -13.77
N ASN A 38 11.05 -11.74 -14.84
CA ASN A 38 10.21 -11.52 -16.00
C ASN A 38 10.38 -12.71 -16.96
N ALA A 39 9.33 -13.52 -17.08
CA ALA A 39 9.38 -14.76 -17.86
C ALA A 39 9.50 -14.53 -19.38
N GLU A 40 8.99 -13.38 -19.86
CA GLU A 40 9.07 -13.02 -21.29
C GLU A 40 10.48 -12.59 -21.70
N LEU A 41 11.25 -12.05 -20.76
CA LEU A 41 12.66 -11.67 -20.97
C LEU A 41 13.63 -12.79 -20.58
N ASP A 42 13.18 -13.81 -19.86
CA ASP A 42 14.03 -14.84 -19.23
C ASP A 42 15.13 -14.21 -18.34
N ASP A 43 14.81 -13.11 -17.65
CA ASP A 43 15.75 -12.34 -16.82
C ASP A 43 15.05 -11.67 -15.63
N TYR A 44 15.86 -11.16 -14.73
CA TYR A 44 15.37 -10.37 -13.61
C TYR A 44 15.28 -8.89 -13.96
N THR A 45 14.15 -8.30 -13.60
CA THR A 45 13.87 -6.88 -13.74
C THR A 45 13.54 -6.25 -12.39
N VAL A 46 13.40 -4.94 -12.35
CA VAL A 46 13.00 -4.18 -11.15
C VAL A 46 11.79 -3.32 -11.48
N LEU A 47 10.70 -3.59 -10.79
CA LEU A 47 9.53 -2.72 -10.73
C LEU A 47 9.73 -1.68 -9.62
N TYR A 48 9.34 -0.44 -9.86
CA TYR A 48 9.35 0.61 -8.84
C TYR A 48 8.21 1.62 -9.03
N ILE A 49 7.85 2.30 -7.94
CA ILE A 49 6.90 3.40 -7.94
C ILE A 49 7.64 4.72 -8.13
N ALA A 50 7.08 5.61 -8.96
CA ALA A 50 7.54 6.98 -9.05
C ALA A 50 6.34 7.94 -9.16
N ASN A 51 6.45 9.13 -8.57
CA ASN A 51 5.58 10.25 -8.87
C ASN A 51 5.94 10.81 -10.24
N ALA A 52 4.94 11.05 -11.08
CA ALA A 52 5.09 11.81 -12.32
C ALA A 52 4.38 13.15 -12.15
N SER A 53 5.14 14.24 -12.26
CA SER A 53 4.60 15.60 -12.11
C SER A 53 3.70 15.97 -13.27
N LEU A 54 2.58 16.63 -12.95
CA LEU A 54 1.62 17.22 -13.89
C LEU A 54 1.54 18.72 -13.63
N SER A 55 1.67 19.51 -14.69
CA SER A 55 1.36 20.92 -14.61
C SER A 55 -0.14 21.16 -14.39
N HIS A 56 -0.50 22.35 -13.93
CA HIS A 56 -1.90 22.79 -13.82
C HIS A 56 -2.69 22.54 -15.11
N ASP A 57 -2.14 22.95 -16.25
CA ASP A 57 -2.83 22.82 -17.55
C ASP A 57 -3.01 21.34 -17.97
N GLU A 58 -2.05 20.49 -17.66
CA GLU A 58 -2.19 19.04 -17.89
C GLU A 58 -3.27 18.43 -17.01
N ALA A 59 -3.33 18.77 -15.72
CA ALA A 59 -4.37 18.31 -14.82
C ALA A 59 -5.77 18.71 -15.32
N ILE A 60 -5.94 19.96 -15.76
CA ILE A 60 -7.19 20.44 -16.40
C ILE A 60 -7.48 19.69 -17.70
N ALA A 61 -6.47 19.43 -18.52
CA ALA A 61 -6.65 18.68 -19.76
C ALA A 61 -7.13 17.24 -19.50
N LEU A 62 -6.67 16.64 -18.42
CA LEU A 62 -7.10 15.31 -17.95
C LEU A 62 -8.50 15.31 -17.29
N GLY A 63 -9.12 16.48 -17.11
CA GLY A 63 -10.48 16.61 -16.58
C GLY A 63 -10.56 16.87 -15.08
N ALA A 64 -9.47 17.27 -14.45
CA ALA A 64 -9.50 17.72 -13.06
C ALA A 64 -10.38 18.97 -12.93
N ASN A 65 -11.09 19.09 -11.80
CA ASN A 65 -11.89 20.26 -11.47
C ASN A 65 -10.97 21.50 -11.38
N PRO A 66 -11.30 22.63 -12.08
CA PRO A 66 -10.49 23.83 -12.02
C PRO A 66 -10.19 24.34 -10.62
N SER A 67 -11.18 24.31 -9.72
CA SER A 67 -10.98 24.77 -8.34
C SER A 67 -10.00 23.89 -7.56
N PHE A 68 -9.83 22.64 -7.97
CA PHE A 68 -8.83 21.73 -7.44
C PHE A 68 -7.45 22.03 -8.03
N ALA A 69 -7.36 22.11 -9.36
CA ALA A 69 -6.10 22.40 -10.05
C ALA A 69 -5.52 23.78 -9.65
N ASP A 70 -6.39 24.77 -9.38
CA ASP A 70 -5.99 26.10 -8.88
C ASP A 70 -5.42 26.08 -7.46
N SER A 71 -5.81 25.09 -6.64
CA SER A 71 -5.34 24.97 -5.25
C SER A 71 -3.91 24.42 -5.16
N TYR A 72 -3.48 23.72 -6.20
CA TYR A 72 -2.17 23.11 -6.33
C TYR A 72 -1.59 23.52 -7.68
N ASP A 73 -0.47 24.20 -7.70
CA ASP A 73 0.21 24.62 -8.94
C ASP A 73 0.76 23.40 -9.72
N GLY A 74 -0.14 22.46 -9.99
CA GLY A 74 0.12 21.15 -10.58
C GLY A 74 -0.37 20.00 -9.71
N ALA A 75 -0.08 18.79 -10.14
CA ALA A 75 -0.38 17.56 -9.41
C ALA A 75 0.72 16.51 -9.62
N GLU A 76 0.76 15.52 -8.76
CA GLU A 76 1.61 14.35 -8.92
C GLU A 76 0.70 13.13 -9.01
N MET A 77 0.89 12.32 -10.05
CA MET A 77 0.23 11.04 -10.19
C MET A 77 1.26 9.94 -10.27
N ASP A 78 0.99 8.86 -9.56
CA ASP A 78 1.91 7.74 -9.50
C ASP A 78 1.97 6.97 -10.83
N THR A 79 3.11 6.39 -11.03
CA THR A 79 3.40 5.46 -12.11
C THR A 79 4.17 4.27 -11.57
N VAL A 80 4.04 3.12 -12.24
CA VAL A 80 4.89 1.96 -12.00
C VAL A 80 5.74 1.74 -13.22
N VAL A 81 7.04 1.62 -13.01
CA VAL A 81 8.05 1.48 -14.06
C VAL A 81 8.78 0.17 -13.87
N GLU A 82 9.04 -0.55 -14.96
CA GLU A 82 9.89 -1.74 -14.99
C GLU A 82 11.18 -1.49 -15.78
N VAL A 83 12.28 -1.83 -15.16
CA VAL A 83 13.63 -1.68 -15.74
C VAL A 83 14.32 -3.03 -15.80
N ASP A 84 14.95 -3.33 -16.96
CA ASP A 84 15.71 -4.54 -17.15
C ASP A 84 17.10 -4.49 -16.49
N SER A 85 17.84 -5.60 -16.59
CA SER A 85 19.19 -5.72 -16.03
C SER A 85 20.21 -4.74 -16.66
N ASN A 86 19.92 -4.18 -17.84
CA ASN A 86 20.75 -3.22 -18.54
C ASN A 86 20.39 -1.75 -18.23
N GLY A 87 19.34 -1.51 -17.44
CA GLY A 87 18.85 -0.18 -17.13
C GLY A 87 17.90 0.39 -18.21
N THR A 88 17.33 -0.46 -19.07
CA THR A 88 16.33 -0.06 -20.06
C THR A 88 14.95 -0.13 -19.44
N ILE A 89 14.14 0.93 -19.59
CA ILE A 89 12.72 0.89 -19.23
C ILE A 89 12.01 0.02 -20.27
N VAL A 90 11.44 -1.10 -19.81
CA VAL A 90 10.80 -2.11 -20.68
C VAL A 90 9.28 -2.09 -20.59
N TRP A 91 8.75 -1.50 -19.51
CA TRP A 91 7.30 -1.34 -19.30
C TRP A 91 7.05 -0.15 -18.36
N GLU A 92 5.92 0.53 -18.58
CA GLU A 92 5.46 1.62 -17.72
C GLU A 92 3.92 1.67 -17.73
N TRP A 93 3.34 1.74 -16.53
CA TRP A 93 1.91 1.93 -16.32
C TRP A 93 1.67 3.19 -15.48
N ARG A 94 0.71 4.05 -15.88
CA ARG A 94 0.50 5.35 -15.25
C ARG A 94 -0.96 5.54 -14.87
N PHE A 95 -1.24 5.95 -13.63
CA PHE A 95 -2.61 6.28 -13.20
C PHE A 95 -3.29 7.30 -14.11
N ARG A 96 -2.53 8.26 -14.65
CA ARG A 96 -3.04 9.32 -15.53
C ARG A 96 -3.68 8.81 -16.83
N ASP A 97 -3.38 7.62 -17.24
CA ASP A 97 -3.92 7.02 -18.47
C ASP A 97 -5.26 6.30 -18.22
N HIS A 98 -5.63 6.08 -16.95
CA HIS A 98 -6.82 5.34 -16.52
C HIS A 98 -7.83 6.21 -15.77
N LEU A 99 -8.03 7.44 -16.23
CA LEU A 99 -8.89 8.41 -15.58
C LEU A 99 -10.31 8.41 -16.15
N VAL A 100 -11.25 8.85 -15.31
CA VAL A 100 -12.64 9.10 -15.69
C VAL A 100 -13.19 10.29 -14.89
N GLN A 101 -14.11 11.07 -15.49
CA GLN A 101 -14.84 12.15 -14.83
C GLN A 101 -16.18 12.40 -15.50
N ASP A 102 -17.12 13.03 -14.80
CA ASP A 102 -18.48 13.30 -15.25
C ASP A 102 -18.85 14.81 -15.25
N ILE A 103 -17.87 15.70 -15.14
CA ILE A 103 -18.10 17.15 -15.01
C ILE A 103 -17.87 17.95 -16.29
N ASP A 104 -16.96 17.51 -17.18
CA ASP A 104 -16.62 18.22 -18.42
C ASP A 104 -16.63 17.30 -19.64
N SER A 105 -17.69 17.41 -20.44
CA SER A 105 -17.89 16.59 -21.65
C SER A 105 -16.92 16.90 -22.78
N SER A 106 -16.12 17.95 -22.67
CA SER A 106 -15.11 18.32 -23.69
C SER A 106 -13.78 17.58 -23.50
N LYS A 107 -13.60 16.86 -22.40
CA LYS A 107 -12.36 16.16 -22.06
C LYS A 107 -12.42 14.68 -22.43
N GLU A 108 -11.27 14.12 -22.79
CA GLU A 108 -11.15 12.73 -23.22
C GLU A 108 -11.58 11.73 -22.13
N SER A 109 -11.31 12.06 -20.85
CA SER A 109 -11.70 11.24 -19.69
C SER A 109 -13.20 11.27 -19.36
N TYR A 110 -14.02 11.96 -20.14
CA TYR A 110 -15.45 12.07 -19.87
C TYR A 110 -16.17 10.72 -20.01
N VAL A 111 -17.02 10.41 -19.04
CA VAL A 111 -17.80 9.14 -18.97
C VAL A 111 -18.68 8.88 -20.19
N GLY A 112 -19.00 9.91 -20.99
CA GLY A 112 -19.94 9.80 -22.11
C GLY A 112 -21.39 10.13 -21.75
N GLU A 113 -22.21 10.37 -22.77
CA GLU A 113 -23.62 10.74 -22.58
C GLU A 113 -24.42 9.60 -21.93
N GLY A 114 -25.16 9.93 -20.88
CA GLY A 114 -25.99 8.98 -20.13
C GLY A 114 -25.24 8.01 -19.24
N LYS A 115 -23.93 8.17 -19.09
CA LYS A 115 -23.07 7.41 -18.19
C LYS A 115 -22.71 8.22 -16.96
N THR A 116 -22.27 7.51 -15.94
CA THR A 116 -21.82 8.09 -14.66
C THR A 116 -20.51 7.43 -14.22
N ILE A 117 -19.86 7.96 -13.20
CA ILE A 117 -18.66 7.35 -12.59
C ILE A 117 -18.91 5.88 -12.16
N GLN A 118 -20.14 5.55 -11.75
CA GLN A 118 -20.49 4.18 -11.32
C GLN A 118 -20.34 3.12 -12.41
N ASP A 119 -20.43 3.54 -13.69
CA ASP A 119 -20.27 2.66 -14.83
C ASP A 119 -18.79 2.31 -15.12
N TYR A 120 -17.85 2.96 -14.41
CA TYR A 120 -16.40 2.84 -14.63
C TYR A 120 -15.63 2.49 -13.36
N PRO A 121 -15.97 1.42 -12.65
CA PRO A 121 -15.25 1.03 -11.44
C PRO A 121 -13.79 0.63 -11.70
N HIS A 122 -13.45 0.34 -12.94
CA HIS A 122 -12.11 -0.02 -13.41
C HIS A 122 -11.22 1.18 -13.77
N ARG A 123 -11.70 2.42 -13.54
CA ARG A 123 -10.92 3.66 -13.75
C ARG A 123 -10.96 4.55 -12.52
N LEU A 124 -9.95 5.42 -12.41
CA LEU A 124 -9.86 6.39 -11.34
C LEU A 124 -10.72 7.62 -11.66
N ASN A 125 -11.64 7.97 -10.77
CA ASN A 125 -12.30 9.27 -10.83
C ASN A 125 -11.30 10.36 -10.44
N VAL A 126 -10.93 11.22 -11.41
CA VAL A 126 -9.96 12.30 -11.18
C VAL A 126 -10.45 13.36 -10.19
N ASN A 127 -11.75 13.40 -9.91
CA ASN A 127 -12.39 14.38 -9.02
C ASN A 127 -12.99 13.74 -7.76
N TYR A 128 -12.47 12.60 -7.31
CA TYR A 128 -12.95 11.99 -6.08
C TYR A 128 -12.54 12.85 -4.86
N GLY A 129 -13.43 12.99 -3.93
CA GLY A 129 -13.27 13.50 -2.57
C GLY A 129 -12.15 14.51 -2.29
N ALA A 130 -11.49 14.41 -1.15
CA ALA A 130 -10.42 15.30 -0.75
C ALA A 130 -9.11 14.96 -1.50
N VAL A 131 -9.00 15.47 -2.71
CA VAL A 131 -7.81 15.28 -3.55
C VAL A 131 -6.71 16.24 -3.09
N THR A 132 -5.50 15.74 -3.01
CA THR A 132 -4.28 16.53 -2.75
C THR A 132 -3.43 16.59 -4.01
N ALA A 133 -2.41 17.44 -4.05
CA ALA A 133 -1.45 17.49 -5.17
C ALA A 133 -0.83 16.10 -5.44
N ASP A 134 -0.49 15.37 -4.40
CA ASP A 134 -0.06 13.98 -4.40
C ASP A 134 -1.30 13.07 -4.37
N TYR A 135 -1.76 12.64 -5.54
CA TYR A 135 -3.08 12.03 -5.74
C TYR A 135 -3.25 10.67 -5.09
N GLN A 136 -2.34 9.75 -5.33
CA GLN A 136 -2.45 8.37 -4.89
C GLN A 136 -1.60 8.10 -3.66
N HIS A 137 -0.40 8.65 -3.63
CA HIS A 137 0.62 8.32 -2.65
C HIS A 137 0.77 6.80 -2.51
N SER A 138 1.04 6.15 -3.66
CA SER A 138 1.23 4.70 -3.71
C SER A 138 2.48 4.33 -2.92
N ASN A 139 2.35 3.34 -2.04
CA ASN A 139 3.39 3.06 -1.05
C ASN A 139 3.82 1.59 -1.01
N ALA A 140 3.19 0.74 -1.79
CA ALA A 140 3.61 -0.65 -1.95
C ALA A 140 3.15 -1.21 -3.29
N ILE A 141 3.98 -2.07 -3.88
CA ILE A 141 3.67 -2.89 -5.05
C ILE A 141 4.01 -4.34 -4.78
N ASN A 142 3.23 -5.24 -5.37
CA ASN A 142 3.54 -6.67 -5.27
C ASN A 142 3.10 -7.40 -6.53
N TYR A 143 4.05 -8.04 -7.20
CA TYR A 143 3.80 -8.83 -8.40
C TYR A 143 3.50 -10.28 -8.06
N ASN A 144 2.47 -10.84 -8.70
CA ASN A 144 2.10 -12.25 -8.59
C ASN A 144 2.53 -13.03 -9.85
N PRO A 145 3.59 -13.83 -9.78
CA PRO A 145 4.11 -14.56 -10.94
C PRO A 145 3.19 -15.67 -11.48
N LYS A 146 2.12 -16.01 -10.76
CA LYS A 146 1.14 -17.00 -11.23
C LYS A 146 0.10 -16.40 -12.16
N THR A 147 -0.28 -15.17 -11.89
CA THR A 147 -1.35 -14.50 -12.61
C THR A 147 -0.82 -13.44 -13.57
N GLY A 148 0.43 -13.01 -13.41
CA GLY A 148 1.00 -11.88 -14.13
C GLY A 148 0.44 -10.53 -13.67
N HIS A 149 -0.23 -10.49 -12.52
CA HIS A 149 -0.87 -9.27 -12.04
C HIS A 149 -0.03 -8.53 -11.00
N LEU A 150 -0.17 -7.22 -10.98
CA LEU A 150 0.47 -6.33 -10.04
C LEU A 150 -0.58 -5.73 -9.09
N ALA A 151 -0.37 -5.87 -7.78
CA ALA A 151 -1.15 -5.18 -6.76
C ALA A 151 -0.45 -3.89 -6.34
N ILE A 152 -1.21 -2.81 -6.16
CA ILE A 152 -0.73 -1.47 -5.79
C ILE A 152 -1.52 -1.01 -4.57
N SER A 153 -0.84 -0.54 -3.52
CA SER A 153 -1.45 0.11 -2.35
C SER A 153 -1.33 1.63 -2.50
N ALA A 154 -2.46 2.32 -2.49
CA ALA A 154 -2.53 3.77 -2.60
C ALA A 154 -3.13 4.37 -1.32
N ASN A 155 -2.30 5.13 -0.60
CA ASN A 155 -2.62 5.65 0.73
C ASN A 155 -3.74 6.68 0.70
N ARG A 156 -3.64 7.67 -0.20
CA ARG A 156 -4.55 8.83 -0.24
C ARG A 156 -5.90 8.52 -0.86
N THR A 157 -5.97 7.58 -1.80
CA THR A 157 -7.23 7.07 -2.30
C THR A 157 -7.90 6.11 -1.32
N HIS A 158 -7.12 5.62 -0.33
CA HIS A 158 -7.57 4.60 0.60
C HIS A 158 -8.04 3.33 -0.11
N GLU A 159 -7.29 2.92 -1.12
CA GLU A 159 -7.61 1.76 -1.95
C GLU A 159 -6.38 0.93 -2.27
N ILE A 160 -6.63 -0.28 -2.67
CA ILE A 160 -5.68 -1.12 -3.41
C ILE A 160 -6.22 -1.34 -4.81
N TYR A 161 -5.32 -1.50 -5.77
CA TYR A 161 -5.63 -1.76 -7.17
C TYR A 161 -4.89 -3.00 -7.64
N ILE A 162 -5.49 -3.75 -8.55
CA ILE A 162 -4.82 -4.84 -9.28
C ILE A 162 -4.91 -4.52 -10.75
N ILE A 163 -3.78 -4.60 -11.45
CA ILE A 163 -3.65 -4.39 -12.88
C ILE A 163 -3.00 -5.60 -13.55
N ASP A 164 -3.19 -5.73 -14.86
CA ASP A 164 -2.58 -6.77 -15.67
C ASP A 164 -1.22 -6.32 -16.19
N HIS A 165 -0.16 -6.81 -15.57
CA HIS A 165 1.21 -6.54 -16.00
C HIS A 165 1.56 -7.38 -17.23
N ASP A 166 1.45 -8.71 -17.13
CA ASP A 166 1.91 -9.62 -18.20
C ASP A 166 1.05 -9.48 -19.47
N GLY A 167 -0.25 -9.20 -19.32
CA GLY A 167 -1.14 -8.97 -20.46
C GLY A 167 -0.86 -7.67 -21.22
N THR A 168 -0.08 -6.76 -20.63
CA THR A 168 0.32 -5.49 -21.25
C THR A 168 1.82 -5.40 -21.54
N PHE A 169 2.59 -6.44 -21.22
CA PHE A 169 4.02 -6.54 -21.50
C PHE A 169 4.29 -7.18 -22.86
N VAL A 170 5.20 -6.61 -23.63
CA VAL A 170 5.65 -7.15 -24.92
C VAL A 170 7.18 -7.21 -24.95
N ALA A 171 7.74 -8.42 -24.92
CA ALA A 171 9.20 -8.61 -24.93
C ALA A 171 9.83 -8.00 -26.16
N GLY A 172 10.85 -7.15 -25.94
CA GLY A 172 11.61 -6.50 -27.00
C GLY A 172 10.91 -5.33 -27.69
N ASP A 173 9.70 -4.95 -27.24
CA ASP A 173 8.95 -3.79 -27.74
C ASP A 173 8.40 -2.93 -26.59
N PRO A 174 9.24 -2.09 -25.95
CA PRO A 174 8.79 -1.19 -24.88
C PRO A 174 7.71 -0.21 -25.30
N GLU A 175 7.69 0.25 -26.56
CA GLU A 175 6.67 1.18 -27.06
C GLU A 175 5.30 0.51 -27.09
N GLU A 176 5.22 -0.73 -27.54
CA GLU A 176 3.98 -1.51 -27.53
C GLU A 176 3.56 -1.86 -26.11
N SER A 177 4.50 -2.21 -25.21
CA SER A 177 4.22 -2.40 -23.78
C SER A 177 3.56 -1.17 -23.17
N HIS A 178 4.16 0.02 -23.37
CA HIS A 178 3.60 1.29 -22.86
C HIS A 178 2.22 1.59 -23.47
N ARG A 179 2.03 1.34 -24.78
CA ARG A 179 0.76 1.56 -25.46
C ARG A 179 -0.34 0.65 -24.91
N LEU A 180 -0.04 -0.62 -24.66
CA LEU A 180 -0.99 -1.57 -24.07
C LEU A 180 -1.29 -1.22 -22.62
N ALA A 181 -0.27 -0.91 -21.82
CA ALA A 181 -0.43 -0.51 -20.42
C ALA A 181 -1.28 0.77 -20.27
N ALA A 182 -1.22 1.69 -21.23
CA ALA A 182 -2.04 2.92 -21.24
C ALA A 182 -3.46 2.74 -21.85
N SER A 183 -3.79 1.55 -22.37
CA SER A 183 -5.09 1.24 -22.97
C SER A 183 -6.06 0.63 -21.96
N GLU A 184 -7.26 0.26 -22.42
CA GLU A 184 -8.24 -0.49 -21.61
C GLU A 184 -7.69 -1.82 -21.05
N ALA A 185 -6.66 -2.39 -21.68
CA ALA A 185 -5.99 -3.58 -21.16
C ALA A 185 -5.25 -3.33 -19.83
N GLY A 186 -4.82 -2.09 -19.59
CA GLY A 186 -4.20 -1.66 -18.33
C GLY A 186 -5.19 -1.11 -17.30
N ASP A 187 -6.51 -1.09 -17.58
CA ASP A 187 -7.50 -0.66 -16.59
C ASP A 187 -7.50 -1.60 -15.36
N PHE A 188 -8.03 -1.14 -14.23
CA PHE A 188 -8.05 -1.94 -13.00
C PHE A 188 -8.85 -3.24 -13.19
N LEU A 189 -8.22 -4.37 -12.98
CA LEU A 189 -8.89 -5.66 -12.87
C LEU A 189 -9.71 -5.78 -11.59
N TYR A 190 -9.24 -5.11 -10.54
CA TYR A 190 -9.86 -5.11 -9.23
C TYR A 190 -9.44 -3.87 -8.42
N ARG A 191 -10.32 -3.40 -7.57
CA ARG A 191 -10.03 -2.38 -6.57
C ARG A 191 -10.77 -2.67 -5.27
N PHE A 192 -10.16 -2.33 -4.14
CA PHE A 192 -10.75 -2.54 -2.83
C PHE A 192 -10.38 -1.39 -1.90
N GLY A 193 -11.34 -0.93 -1.12
CA GLY A 193 -11.08 0.07 -0.08
C GLY A 193 -12.21 1.06 0.08
N ASN A 194 -12.39 1.98 -0.86
CA ASN A 194 -13.39 3.04 -0.76
C ASN A 194 -14.29 3.11 -2.00
N PRO A 195 -15.40 2.35 -2.05
CA PRO A 195 -16.28 2.33 -3.22
C PRO A 195 -17.00 3.66 -3.48
N ALA A 196 -16.97 4.62 -2.56
CA ALA A 196 -17.47 5.96 -2.80
C ALA A 196 -16.65 6.72 -3.86
N ASN A 197 -15.36 6.40 -4.02
CA ASN A 197 -14.48 7.03 -5.02
C ASN A 197 -14.96 6.79 -6.45
N TYR A 198 -15.70 5.72 -6.69
CA TYR A 198 -16.30 5.39 -7.99
C TYR A 198 -17.83 5.30 -7.95
N GLY A 199 -18.44 6.00 -7.00
CA GLY A 199 -19.89 6.18 -6.93
C GLY A 199 -20.70 4.94 -6.55
N GLN A 200 -20.06 3.83 -6.13
CA GLN A 200 -20.72 2.58 -5.77
C GLN A 200 -20.77 2.34 -4.25
N GLY A 201 -20.58 3.38 -3.45
CA GLY A 201 -20.64 3.31 -2.00
C GLY A 201 -20.94 4.65 -1.36
N GLU A 202 -21.24 4.61 -0.08
CA GLU A 202 -21.44 5.82 0.72
C GLU A 202 -20.10 6.25 1.32
N TYR A 203 -19.82 7.56 1.27
CA TYR A 203 -18.75 8.12 2.06
C TYR A 203 -19.06 7.95 3.53
N PRO A 204 -18.04 7.69 4.36
CA PRO A 204 -18.21 7.90 5.79
C PRO A 204 -18.60 9.37 5.96
N TYR A 205 -19.77 9.60 6.51
CA TYR A 205 -20.27 10.95 6.74
C TYR A 205 -19.43 11.60 7.84
N TYR A 206 -18.50 12.44 7.43
CA TYR A 206 -17.91 13.41 8.34
C TYR A 206 -18.87 14.56 8.47
N ALA A 207 -19.53 14.67 9.61
CA ALA A 207 -20.23 15.90 9.94
C ALA A 207 -19.20 17.04 9.81
N LYS A 208 -19.38 17.91 8.80
CA LYS A 208 -18.48 19.00 8.40
C LYS A 208 -18.09 20.00 9.51
N LYS A 209 -18.44 19.77 10.78
CA LYS A 209 -18.23 20.70 11.89
C LYS A 209 -17.82 20.09 13.22
N ASN A 210 -17.74 18.77 13.37
CA ASN A 210 -17.43 18.23 14.67
C ASN A 210 -16.76 16.85 14.52
N TRP A 211 -15.44 16.83 14.56
CA TRP A 211 -14.63 15.61 14.59
C TRP A 211 -15.02 14.63 15.71
N LEU A 212 -15.80 15.12 16.71
CA LEU A 212 -16.37 14.32 17.80
C LEU A 212 -17.68 13.61 17.41
N LEU A 213 -18.33 13.98 16.30
CA LEU A 213 -19.57 13.36 15.81
C LEU A 213 -19.29 12.60 14.51
N GLN A 214 -18.43 11.63 14.55
CA GLN A 214 -18.23 10.67 13.46
C GLN A 214 -19.49 9.81 13.38
N GLU A 215 -20.33 10.05 12.37
CA GLU A 215 -21.35 9.08 12.00
C GLU A 215 -20.65 7.90 11.29
N PHE A 216 -20.83 6.75 11.86
CA PHE A 216 -20.10 5.51 11.59
C PHE A 216 -20.75 4.69 10.47
N SER A 217 -21.29 5.37 9.46
CA SER A 217 -21.88 4.75 8.28
C SER A 217 -20.95 4.93 7.08
N GLY A 218 -20.93 3.95 6.22
CA GLY A 218 -20.17 3.99 4.97
C GLY A 218 -19.54 2.64 4.63
N HIS A 219 -19.14 2.53 3.37
CA HIS A 219 -18.61 1.30 2.80
C HIS A 219 -17.07 1.28 2.74
N LYS A 220 -16.41 2.31 3.26
CA LYS A 220 -14.95 2.40 3.31
C LYS A 220 -14.36 1.31 4.20
N GLN A 221 -13.47 0.49 3.67
CA GLN A 221 -12.90 -0.68 4.33
C GLN A 221 -11.51 -0.41 4.91
N ILE A 222 -10.68 0.36 4.22
CA ILE A 222 -9.30 0.66 4.61
C ILE A 222 -9.04 2.16 4.55
N GLY A 223 -7.98 2.60 5.23
CA GLY A 223 -7.59 4.01 5.24
C GLY A 223 -6.14 4.21 5.60
N GLY A 224 -5.40 4.92 4.74
CA GLY A 224 -3.97 5.11 4.89
C GLY A 224 -3.17 3.80 4.82
N ASN A 225 -3.64 2.85 4.02
CA ASN A 225 -3.13 1.49 3.90
C ASN A 225 -1.69 1.42 3.40
N HIS A 226 -0.96 0.37 3.82
CA HIS A 226 0.41 0.06 3.44
C HIS A 226 0.62 -1.43 3.19
N ASP A 227 1.73 -1.77 2.54
CA ASP A 227 2.29 -3.12 2.43
C ASP A 227 1.31 -4.14 1.84
N ILE A 228 0.70 -3.80 0.68
CA ILE A 228 -0.09 -4.78 -0.06
C ILE A 228 0.81 -5.89 -0.59
N GLN A 229 0.39 -7.14 -0.39
CA GLN A 229 1.08 -8.29 -0.92
C GLN A 229 0.13 -9.45 -1.19
N TRP A 230 0.55 -10.34 -2.08
CA TRP A 230 -0.03 -11.66 -2.21
C TRP A 230 0.57 -12.59 -1.14
N ILE A 231 -0.27 -13.34 -0.44
CA ILE A 231 0.25 -14.41 0.42
C ILE A 231 0.89 -15.46 -0.48
N LYS A 232 2.18 -15.69 -0.24
CA LYS A 232 3.02 -16.57 -1.07
C LYS A 232 2.55 -18.01 -1.05
N ASP A 233 2.86 -18.73 -2.12
CA ASP A 233 2.60 -20.14 -2.24
C ASP A 233 3.21 -20.96 -1.08
N GLY A 234 2.47 -21.99 -0.67
CA GLY A 234 2.86 -22.84 0.45
C GLY A 234 2.58 -22.26 1.83
N LEU A 235 2.13 -21.01 1.92
CA LEU A 235 1.72 -20.39 3.17
C LEU A 235 0.19 -20.48 3.36
N PRO A 236 -0.30 -20.55 4.60
CA PRO A 236 -1.74 -20.45 4.88
C PRO A 236 -2.35 -19.16 4.32
N GLY A 237 -3.40 -19.28 3.50
CA GLY A 237 -4.03 -18.19 2.77
C GLY A 237 -3.39 -17.86 1.42
N ALA A 238 -2.52 -18.73 0.89
CA ALA A 238 -1.83 -18.52 -0.39
C ALA A 238 -2.79 -18.07 -1.51
N GLY A 239 -2.41 -17.01 -2.22
CA GLY A 239 -3.20 -16.40 -3.30
C GLY A 239 -4.18 -15.32 -2.84
N ASN A 240 -4.43 -15.18 -1.53
CA ASN A 240 -5.17 -14.04 -0.99
C ASN A 240 -4.29 -12.79 -0.94
N LEU A 241 -4.93 -11.62 -0.95
CA LEU A 241 -4.29 -10.34 -0.67
C LEU A 241 -4.11 -10.16 0.84
N PHE A 242 -3.02 -9.52 1.22
CA PHE A 242 -2.67 -9.27 2.60
C PHE A 242 -2.09 -7.88 2.74
N LEU A 243 -2.55 -7.08 3.71
CA LEU A 243 -2.12 -5.69 3.86
C LEU A 243 -2.22 -5.20 5.31
N PHE A 244 -1.50 -4.13 5.59
CA PHE A 244 -1.67 -3.33 6.80
C PHE A 244 -2.62 -2.16 6.53
N ASN A 245 -3.71 -2.08 7.30
CA ASN A 245 -4.67 -0.99 7.29
C ASN A 245 -4.37 -0.05 8.46
N ASN A 246 -3.89 1.14 8.20
CA ASN A 246 -3.62 2.14 9.24
C ASN A 246 -4.90 2.64 9.90
N GLY A 247 -6.06 2.38 9.29
CA GLY A 247 -7.37 2.63 9.86
C GLY A 247 -7.78 4.11 9.84
N LEU A 248 -7.10 4.94 9.06
CA LEU A 248 -7.44 6.36 8.93
C LEU A 248 -8.83 6.53 8.32
N THR A 249 -9.69 7.28 9.01
CA THR A 249 -11.02 7.61 8.51
C THR A 249 -11.92 6.42 8.13
N VAL A 250 -11.61 5.22 8.61
CA VAL A 250 -12.50 4.05 8.45
C VAL A 250 -13.67 4.16 9.42
N PRO A 251 -14.92 3.86 8.99
CA PRO A 251 -16.07 3.86 9.88
C PRO A 251 -15.87 2.95 11.09
N ARG A 252 -16.23 3.43 12.27
CA ARG A 252 -16.03 2.72 13.55
C ARG A 252 -17.32 2.70 14.34
N GLY A 253 -17.46 1.73 15.23
CA GLY A 253 -18.58 1.65 16.13
C GLY A 253 -18.62 2.80 17.15
N GLN A 254 -19.81 3.10 17.69
CA GLN A 254 -20.00 4.13 18.72
C GLN A 254 -19.06 3.91 19.92
N GLY A 255 -18.36 4.97 20.33
CA GLY A 255 -17.52 4.99 21.54
C GLY A 255 -16.03 4.77 21.29
N ASP A 256 -15.60 4.64 20.06
CA ASP A 256 -14.18 4.45 19.71
C ASP A 256 -13.60 5.76 19.16
N SER A 257 -12.79 6.45 19.96
CA SER A 257 -12.22 7.76 19.63
C SER A 257 -10.86 7.68 18.93
N ASP A 258 -10.20 6.52 18.98
CA ASP A 258 -8.84 6.38 18.45
C ASP A 258 -8.80 5.61 17.12
N PRO A 259 -7.97 6.07 16.16
CA PRO A 259 -7.64 5.29 14.98
C PRO A 259 -7.04 3.95 15.41
N GLN A 260 -7.62 2.85 14.96
CA GLN A 260 -7.09 1.52 15.21
C GLN A 260 -6.59 0.95 13.90
N SER A 261 -5.32 0.60 13.92
CA SER A 261 -4.72 -0.13 12.83
C SER A 261 -5.15 -1.58 12.84
N GLU A 262 -5.16 -2.18 11.68
CA GLU A 262 -5.59 -3.56 11.45
C GLU A 262 -4.66 -4.20 10.41
N PHE A 263 -4.55 -5.51 10.40
CA PHE A 263 -4.13 -6.19 9.18
C PHE A 263 -5.28 -7.04 8.65
N LEU A 264 -5.36 -7.12 7.33
CA LEU A 264 -6.47 -7.75 6.63
C LEU A 264 -5.96 -8.84 5.68
N GLU A 265 -6.66 -9.97 5.66
CA GLU A 265 -6.57 -10.97 4.61
C GLU A 265 -7.84 -10.92 3.76
N ILE A 266 -7.69 -10.78 2.45
CA ILE A 266 -8.79 -10.54 1.51
C ILE A 266 -8.71 -11.60 0.39
N ASN A 267 -9.82 -12.29 0.13
CA ASN A 267 -9.99 -13.06 -1.09
C ASN A 267 -10.77 -12.24 -2.12
N PRO A 268 -10.12 -11.73 -3.18
CA PRO A 268 -10.76 -10.86 -4.17
C PRO A 268 -11.70 -11.61 -5.13
N TYR A 269 -11.79 -12.93 -5.02
CA TYR A 269 -12.59 -13.79 -5.91
C TYR A 269 -13.93 -14.19 -5.31
N LEU A 270 -14.23 -13.82 -4.07
CA LEU A 270 -15.49 -14.19 -3.41
C LEU A 270 -16.67 -13.37 -3.94
N ASP A 271 -17.74 -14.07 -4.29
CA ASP A 271 -19.03 -13.48 -4.62
C ASP A 271 -19.90 -13.21 -3.38
N ALA A 272 -21.11 -12.71 -3.58
CA ALA A 272 -22.08 -12.42 -2.52
C ALA A 272 -22.51 -13.65 -1.70
N ASN A 273 -22.29 -14.86 -2.19
CA ASN A 273 -22.59 -16.13 -1.52
C ASN A 273 -21.37 -16.68 -0.79
N GLY A 274 -20.22 -16.00 -0.87
CA GLY A 274 -18.94 -16.47 -0.31
C GLY A 274 -18.31 -17.60 -1.12
N VAL A 275 -18.66 -17.70 -2.41
CA VAL A 275 -18.09 -18.69 -3.33
C VAL A 275 -16.91 -18.06 -4.07
N ASP A 276 -15.79 -18.74 -4.08
CA ASP A 276 -14.64 -18.37 -4.89
C ASP A 276 -14.95 -18.65 -6.38
N THR A 277 -14.98 -17.59 -7.17
CA THR A 277 -15.34 -17.64 -8.59
C THR A 277 -14.15 -17.87 -9.51
N GLY A 278 -12.91 -17.81 -8.96
CA GLY A 278 -11.67 -17.83 -9.72
C GLY A 278 -11.43 -16.59 -10.59
N ARG A 279 -12.22 -15.54 -10.42
CA ARG A 279 -12.07 -14.23 -11.07
C ARG A 279 -12.33 -13.12 -10.08
N TYR A 280 -11.81 -11.95 -10.35
CA TYR A 280 -12.06 -10.78 -9.51
C TYR A 280 -13.55 -10.44 -9.48
N VAL A 281 -14.05 -10.17 -8.28
CA VAL A 281 -15.42 -9.72 -8.04
C VAL A 281 -15.35 -8.33 -7.44
N ASN A 282 -16.06 -7.36 -8.00
CA ASN A 282 -16.14 -6.01 -7.44
C ASN A 282 -16.66 -6.08 -5.98
N PRO A 283 -15.99 -5.47 -4.99
CA PRO A 283 -16.43 -5.49 -3.59
C PRO A 283 -17.91 -5.16 -3.36
N PRO A 284 -18.52 -4.14 -4.02
CA PRO A 284 -19.95 -3.90 -3.91
C PRO A 284 -20.84 -5.05 -4.41
N GLU A 285 -20.39 -5.82 -5.41
CA GLU A 285 -21.10 -7.04 -5.89
C GLU A 285 -20.95 -8.19 -4.90
N ALA A 286 -19.78 -8.34 -4.27
CA ALA A 286 -19.55 -9.31 -3.20
C ALA A 286 -20.40 -9.01 -1.95
N GLY A 287 -20.80 -7.75 -1.78
CA GLY A 287 -21.64 -7.28 -0.70
C GLY A 287 -20.92 -7.15 0.64
N TYR A 288 -21.70 -6.77 1.64
CA TYR A 288 -21.20 -6.41 2.96
C TYR A 288 -21.92 -7.20 4.06
N THR A 289 -21.32 -7.24 5.23
CA THR A 289 -21.85 -7.84 6.46
C THR A 289 -21.53 -6.97 7.66
N ASP A 290 -22.36 -7.01 8.69
CA ASP A 290 -22.11 -6.40 10.00
C ASP A 290 -21.37 -7.34 10.96
N VAL A 291 -21.10 -8.56 10.53
CA VAL A 291 -20.35 -9.56 11.29
C VAL A 291 -18.87 -9.40 10.99
N MET A 292 -18.08 -9.16 12.03
CA MET A 292 -16.64 -9.06 11.92
C MET A 292 -16.04 -10.41 11.46
N PRO A 293 -15.25 -10.43 10.39
CA PRO A 293 -14.63 -11.67 9.92
C PRO A 293 -13.48 -12.13 10.85
N GLY A 294 -13.41 -13.40 11.07
CA GLY A 294 -12.26 -14.20 11.47
C GLY A 294 -11.73 -14.06 12.87
N THR A 295 -10.85 -13.14 13.14
CA THR A 295 -10.03 -13.17 14.37
C THR A 295 -10.75 -12.56 15.56
N LYS A 296 -10.59 -13.20 16.73
CA LYS A 296 -11.13 -12.67 17.99
C LYS A 296 -10.55 -11.30 18.27
N THR A 297 -11.43 -10.36 18.53
CA THR A 297 -11.07 -9.09 19.12
C THR A 297 -11.37 -9.15 20.61
N SER A 298 -10.61 -8.45 21.41
CA SER A 298 -10.89 -8.28 22.84
C SER A 298 -12.17 -7.52 23.13
N GLN A 299 -12.81 -6.97 22.09
CA GLN A 299 -14.07 -6.22 22.17
C GLN A 299 -15.17 -6.89 21.35
N GLY A 300 -16.39 -6.85 21.90
CA GLY A 300 -17.58 -7.38 21.26
C GLY A 300 -17.93 -6.70 19.92
N PRO A 301 -19.01 -7.14 19.26
CA PRO A 301 -19.37 -6.65 17.93
C PRO A 301 -19.52 -5.12 17.93
N ARG A 302 -18.78 -4.46 17.04
CA ARG A 302 -18.92 -3.02 16.78
C ARG A 302 -20.17 -2.81 15.95
N ALA A 303 -21.16 -2.21 16.55
CA ALA A 303 -22.55 -2.25 16.10
C ALA A 303 -22.86 -1.54 14.77
N THR A 304 -21.89 -0.97 14.01
CA THR A 304 -22.22 -0.11 12.86
C THR A 304 -21.23 -0.14 11.69
N ARG A 305 -20.11 -0.84 11.77
CA ARG A 305 -19.20 -0.98 10.62
C ARG A 305 -19.67 -2.11 9.72
N LEU A 306 -19.81 -1.82 8.44
CA LEU A 306 -20.01 -2.84 7.42
C LEU A 306 -18.66 -3.35 6.93
N PHE A 307 -18.50 -4.66 6.87
CA PHE A 307 -17.30 -5.34 6.38
C PHE A 307 -17.58 -5.93 5.01
N SER A 308 -16.66 -5.76 4.06
CA SER A 308 -16.73 -6.50 2.82
C SER A 308 -16.70 -8.01 3.11
N ARG A 309 -17.54 -8.78 2.43
CA ARG A 309 -17.56 -10.26 2.55
C ARG A 309 -16.28 -10.91 2.04
N GLN A 310 -15.43 -10.16 1.32
CA GLN A 310 -14.13 -10.61 0.84
C GLN A 310 -13.05 -10.59 1.91
N ILE A 311 -13.27 -9.91 3.05
CA ILE A 311 -12.34 -9.96 4.19
C ILE A 311 -12.50 -11.32 4.88
N LEU A 312 -11.48 -12.14 4.80
CA LEU A 312 -11.46 -13.48 5.43
C LEU A 312 -11.05 -13.41 6.89
N SER A 313 -10.07 -12.59 7.20
CA SER A 313 -9.59 -12.36 8.56
C SER A 313 -9.17 -10.90 8.74
N MET A 314 -9.36 -10.42 9.93
CA MET A 314 -8.97 -9.10 10.37
C MET A 314 -8.46 -9.21 11.81
N TYR A 315 -7.35 -8.55 12.09
CA TYR A 315 -6.80 -8.48 13.43
C TYR A 315 -6.62 -7.03 13.85
N HIS A 316 -7.12 -6.71 15.01
CA HIS A 316 -6.81 -5.47 15.72
C HIS A 316 -6.83 -5.71 17.23
N THR A 317 -6.12 -4.91 17.98
CA THR A 317 -6.18 -4.90 19.44
C THR A 317 -6.35 -3.48 19.95
N THR A 318 -6.87 -3.35 21.17
CA THR A 318 -7.03 -2.06 21.84
C THR A 318 -5.75 -1.60 22.53
N ASP A 319 -4.75 -2.47 22.66
CA ASP A 319 -3.59 -2.25 23.52
C ASP A 319 -2.39 -1.71 22.71
N GLY A 320 -2.52 -0.49 22.17
CA GLY A 320 -1.42 0.18 21.49
C GLY A 320 -1.07 -0.39 20.11
N PHE A 321 -1.99 -1.11 19.47
CA PHE A 321 -1.85 -1.57 18.09
C PHE A 321 -2.32 -0.45 17.16
N ASN A 322 -1.56 0.64 17.16
CA ASN A 322 -1.89 1.80 16.37
C ASN A 322 -0.64 2.37 15.69
N SER A 323 -0.71 2.48 14.37
CA SER A 323 0.31 3.12 13.57
C SER A 323 -0.35 3.88 12.43
N HIS A 324 -0.26 5.21 12.47
CA HIS A 324 -0.95 6.07 11.51
C HIS A 324 -0.36 6.03 10.11
N HIS A 325 0.89 5.61 9.98
CA HIS A 325 1.58 5.50 8.68
C HIS A 325 2.62 4.39 8.72
N GLY A 326 3.14 4.03 7.55
CA GLY A 326 4.06 2.91 7.41
C GLY A 326 3.42 1.62 7.88
N SER A 327 4.23 0.72 8.36
CA SER A 327 3.84 -0.60 8.87
C SER A 327 3.71 -1.67 7.80
N ALA A 328 3.89 -2.91 8.21
CA ALA A 328 3.93 -4.02 7.30
C ALA A 328 3.54 -5.34 7.98
N VAL A 329 3.25 -6.35 7.17
CA VAL A 329 2.84 -7.68 7.59
C VAL A 329 3.64 -8.76 6.86
N GLN A 330 3.86 -9.90 7.53
CA GLN A 330 4.47 -11.08 6.90
C GLN A 330 3.78 -12.36 7.41
N ARG A 331 3.24 -13.17 6.50
CA ARG A 331 2.69 -14.48 6.85
C ARG A 331 3.81 -15.53 6.99
N PHE A 332 3.71 -16.37 8.02
CA PHE A 332 4.62 -17.48 8.26
C PHE A 332 4.02 -18.85 7.92
N PRO A 333 4.87 -19.89 7.73
CA PRO A 333 4.41 -21.24 7.40
C PRO A 333 3.50 -21.88 8.47
N ASN A 334 3.64 -21.47 9.74
CA ASN A 334 2.78 -21.95 10.84
C ASN A 334 1.43 -21.20 10.92
N GLY A 335 1.17 -20.28 9.99
CA GLY A 335 -0.03 -19.44 9.95
C GLY A 335 0.05 -18.18 10.80
N ASN A 336 1.09 -18.00 11.60
CA ASN A 336 1.28 -16.76 12.35
C ASN A 336 1.59 -15.59 11.39
N THR A 337 1.36 -14.39 11.88
CA THR A 337 1.65 -13.15 11.18
C THR A 337 2.62 -12.32 11.99
N LEU A 338 3.75 -11.94 11.38
CA LEU A 338 4.58 -10.84 11.89
C LEU A 338 3.93 -9.53 11.48
N VAL A 339 3.79 -8.62 12.42
CA VAL A 339 3.26 -7.28 12.19
C VAL A 339 4.26 -6.27 12.70
N GLN A 340 4.61 -5.31 11.87
CA GLN A 340 5.38 -4.15 12.28
C GLN A 340 4.46 -2.95 12.45
N LEU A 341 4.56 -2.30 13.58
CA LEU A 341 3.96 -1.02 13.88
C LEU A 341 5.04 0.05 13.73
N ALA A 342 5.14 0.62 12.55
CA ALA A 342 6.27 1.48 12.18
C ALA A 342 6.44 2.66 13.15
N ARG A 343 5.35 3.36 13.46
CA ARG A 343 5.39 4.58 14.28
C ARG A 343 5.90 4.36 15.71
N VAL A 344 5.70 3.17 16.25
CA VAL A 344 6.12 2.84 17.62
C VAL A 344 7.34 1.92 17.67
N GLY A 345 7.89 1.56 16.51
CA GLY A 345 9.06 0.67 16.41
C GLY A 345 8.81 -0.72 16.98
N ARG A 346 7.57 -1.15 17.05
CA ARG A 346 7.15 -2.41 17.67
C ARG A 346 6.88 -3.46 16.59
N MET A 347 7.39 -4.66 16.78
CA MET A 347 7.08 -5.82 15.97
C MET A 347 6.44 -6.89 16.85
N VAL A 348 5.37 -7.51 16.40
CA VAL A 348 4.68 -8.58 17.10
C VAL A 348 4.43 -9.75 16.17
N GLU A 349 4.55 -10.97 16.68
CA GLU A 349 4.06 -12.16 16.02
C GLU A 349 2.72 -12.58 16.63
N VAL A 350 1.70 -12.68 15.78
CA VAL A 350 0.33 -12.98 16.17
C VAL A 350 -0.08 -14.33 15.59
N THR A 351 -0.69 -15.18 16.41
CA THR A 351 -1.26 -16.45 15.96
C THR A 351 -2.56 -16.24 15.17
N PRO A 352 -3.04 -17.25 14.41
CA PRO A 352 -4.37 -17.19 13.78
C PRO A 352 -5.52 -17.03 14.79
N ALA A 353 -5.29 -17.36 16.07
CA ALA A 353 -6.28 -17.15 17.14
C ALA A 353 -6.26 -15.73 17.73
N GLY A 354 -5.30 -14.90 17.31
CA GLY A 354 -5.14 -13.53 17.80
C GLY A 354 -4.25 -13.38 19.03
N ASP A 355 -3.50 -14.43 19.41
CA ASP A 355 -2.60 -14.37 20.56
C ASP A 355 -1.22 -13.84 20.13
N VAL A 356 -0.67 -12.87 20.85
CA VAL A 356 0.69 -12.39 20.66
C VAL A 356 1.65 -13.40 21.30
N VAL A 357 2.54 -14.00 20.49
CA VAL A 357 3.48 -15.04 20.92
C VAL A 357 4.94 -14.59 20.90
N TRP A 358 5.21 -13.46 20.28
CA TRP A 358 6.53 -12.84 20.26
C TRP A 358 6.40 -11.34 20.07
N GLU A 359 7.33 -10.61 20.69
CA GLU A 359 7.40 -9.15 20.59
C GLU A 359 8.85 -8.68 20.55
N PHE A 360 9.10 -7.68 19.74
CA PHE A 360 10.37 -6.95 19.70
C PHE A 360 10.06 -5.46 19.59
N VAL A 361 10.79 -4.64 20.38
CA VAL A 361 10.75 -3.19 20.28
C VAL A 361 12.10 -2.70 19.79
N ASN A 362 12.12 -2.03 18.66
CA ASN A 362 13.32 -1.51 18.05
C ASN A 362 13.87 -0.35 18.90
N PRO A 363 15.08 -0.47 19.47
CA PRO A 363 15.65 0.58 20.31
C PRO A 363 16.35 1.67 19.49
N VAL A 364 16.39 1.59 18.17
CA VAL A 364 17.12 2.51 17.30
C VAL A 364 16.19 3.61 16.81
N THR A 365 16.56 4.86 17.02
CA THR A 365 15.81 6.04 16.55
C THR A 365 16.11 6.32 15.07
N TRP A 366 15.35 7.23 14.46
CA TRP A 366 15.62 7.77 13.13
C TRP A 366 17.04 8.32 12.94
N SER A 367 17.58 8.93 14.00
CA SER A 367 18.95 9.46 13.99
C SER A 367 20.02 8.39 14.22
N GLY A 368 19.65 7.10 14.25
CA GLY A 368 20.57 5.99 14.50
C GLY A 368 21.06 5.88 15.97
N GLN A 369 20.42 6.59 16.90
CA GLN A 369 20.75 6.52 18.31
C GLN A 369 20.07 5.33 18.98
N ILE A 370 20.77 4.64 19.88
CA ILE A 370 20.20 3.56 20.68
C ILE A 370 19.58 4.14 21.95
N VAL A 371 18.28 3.91 22.12
CA VAL A 371 17.53 4.31 23.32
C VAL A 371 17.63 3.21 24.36
N LYS A 372 18.18 3.53 25.55
CA LYS A 372 18.38 2.54 26.63
C LYS A 372 17.10 2.19 27.39
N THR A 373 16.09 3.04 27.32
CA THR A 373 14.80 2.80 28.01
C THR A 373 13.71 2.75 26.96
N LEU A 374 13.19 1.55 26.73
CA LEU A 374 12.06 1.35 25.82
C LEU A 374 10.78 1.81 26.52
N ILE A 375 10.12 2.79 25.95
CA ILE A 375 8.82 3.25 26.44
C ILE A 375 7.76 2.71 25.50
N THR A 376 7.17 1.60 25.87
CA THR A 376 6.17 0.88 25.06
C THR A 376 4.78 1.53 25.07
N SER A 377 4.56 2.54 25.90
CA SER A 377 3.21 3.07 26.18
C SER A 377 2.98 4.53 25.79
N ASN A 378 3.96 5.23 25.18
CA ASN A 378 3.76 6.61 24.79
C ASN A 378 3.58 6.74 23.26
N PRO A 379 2.37 7.11 22.78
CA PRO A 379 2.12 7.35 21.36
C PRO A 379 2.92 8.52 20.77
N ASP A 380 3.50 9.39 21.62
CA ASP A 380 4.24 10.57 21.19
C ASP A 380 5.75 10.33 20.95
N HIS A 381 6.23 9.08 21.01
CA HIS A 381 7.62 8.78 20.65
C HIS A 381 7.83 8.79 19.13
N GLN A 382 7.76 9.97 18.58
CA GLN A 382 8.11 10.31 17.17
C GLN A 382 9.59 10.04 16.82
N ASN A 383 10.38 9.47 17.74
CA ASN A 383 11.81 9.26 17.59
C ASN A 383 12.23 7.80 17.53
N THR A 384 11.31 6.85 17.50
CA THR A 384 11.66 5.45 17.29
C THR A 384 11.72 5.14 15.79
N TYR A 385 12.57 4.19 15.43
CA TYR A 385 12.83 3.84 14.05
C TYR A 385 11.55 3.36 13.33
N ASN A 386 11.15 4.07 12.29
CA ASN A 386 10.13 3.62 11.35
C ASN A 386 10.77 2.67 10.35
N GLY A 387 10.59 1.38 10.51
CA GLY A 387 10.94 0.42 9.48
C GLY A 387 9.76 0.27 8.52
N TRP A 388 10.01 0.27 7.21
CA TRP A 388 8.95 0.18 6.21
C TRP A 388 8.45 -1.24 6.01
N SER A 389 9.35 -2.24 6.02
CA SER A 389 8.99 -3.62 5.75
C SER A 389 9.92 -4.58 6.50
N PRO A 390 9.52 -5.12 7.65
CA PRO A 390 10.30 -6.10 8.36
C PRO A 390 10.20 -7.43 7.62
N LEU A 391 11.34 -8.02 7.34
CA LEU A 391 11.41 -9.40 6.88
C LEU A 391 12.12 -10.23 7.93
N ARG A 392 11.44 -11.25 8.43
CA ARG A 392 12.05 -12.28 9.26
C ARG A 392 12.37 -13.50 8.42
N TRP A 393 13.64 -13.83 8.35
CA TRP A 393 14.14 -14.99 7.66
C TRP A 393 14.26 -16.17 8.62
N ALA A 394 13.88 -17.36 8.17
CA ALA A 394 14.13 -18.57 8.93
C ALA A 394 15.65 -18.88 8.97
N PRO A 395 16.16 -19.54 10.02
CA PRO A 395 17.59 -19.83 10.14
C PRO A 395 18.18 -20.66 8.99
N ASP A 396 17.35 -21.42 8.30
CA ASP A 396 17.69 -22.24 7.12
C ASP A 396 17.55 -21.51 5.79
N TYR A 397 17.26 -20.20 5.83
CA TYR A 397 17.22 -19.37 4.60
C TYR A 397 18.58 -19.43 3.88
N PRO A 398 18.60 -19.73 2.57
CA PRO A 398 19.85 -19.94 1.83
C PRO A 398 20.86 -18.80 1.94
N GLY A 399 20.42 -17.55 2.02
CA GLY A 399 21.28 -16.38 2.20
C GLY A 399 22.00 -16.32 3.54
N LEU A 400 21.55 -17.11 4.53
CA LEU A 400 22.16 -17.20 5.85
C LEU A 400 23.12 -18.41 5.97
N ALA A 401 23.27 -19.19 4.91
CA ALA A 401 24.15 -20.35 4.89
C ALA A 401 25.60 -19.97 5.24
N GLY A 402 26.18 -20.64 6.24
CA GLY A 402 27.54 -20.36 6.70
C GLY A 402 27.71 -19.10 7.57
N LYS A 403 26.63 -18.36 7.85
CA LYS A 403 26.68 -17.22 8.77
C LYS A 403 26.53 -17.68 10.23
N ASP A 404 27.24 -17.00 11.15
CA ASP A 404 27.09 -17.23 12.58
C ASP A 404 25.84 -16.52 13.09
N LEU A 405 24.80 -17.30 13.34
CA LEU A 405 23.50 -16.83 13.84
C LEU A 405 23.40 -16.89 15.37
N SER A 406 24.49 -17.16 16.09
CA SER A 406 24.46 -17.19 17.55
C SER A 406 24.13 -15.80 18.12
N PRO A 407 23.34 -15.74 19.20
CA PRO A 407 23.05 -14.47 19.87
C PRO A 407 24.31 -13.76 20.31
N LYS A 408 24.42 -12.46 20.01
CA LYS A 408 25.57 -11.62 20.37
C LYS A 408 25.32 -10.77 21.63
N GLY A 409 24.22 -10.99 22.32
CA GLY A 409 23.78 -10.19 23.47
C GLY A 409 22.72 -9.16 23.13
N PRO A 410 22.22 -8.42 24.12
CA PRO A 410 21.24 -7.36 23.92
C PRO A 410 21.76 -6.27 22.98
N ILE A 411 20.96 -5.86 21.99
CA ILE A 411 21.32 -4.80 21.05
C ILE A 411 21.67 -3.48 21.75
N THR A 412 21.10 -3.24 22.94
CA THR A 412 21.36 -2.05 23.77
C THR A 412 22.76 -2.02 24.40
N GLU A 413 23.47 -3.15 24.38
CA GLU A 413 24.86 -3.29 24.89
C GLU A 413 25.91 -3.19 23.77
N PHE A 414 25.48 -3.09 22.51
CA PHE A 414 26.40 -2.90 21.38
C PHE A 414 27.01 -1.50 21.41
N HIS A 415 28.26 -1.39 21.88
CA HIS A 415 29.03 -0.15 21.98
C HIS A 415 29.98 0.04 20.79
N GLY A 416 29.68 -0.44 19.62
CA GLY A 416 30.62 -0.44 18.53
C GLY A 416 30.08 0.12 17.22
N GLY A 417 30.26 1.40 17.02
CA GLY A 417 30.03 2.07 15.74
C GLY A 417 28.64 2.72 15.65
N SER A 418 28.61 4.00 15.34
CA SER A 418 27.43 4.63 14.77
C SER A 418 27.02 3.78 13.57
N VAL A 419 25.83 3.23 13.58
CA VAL A 419 25.18 2.83 12.34
C VAL A 419 25.09 4.15 11.57
N ALA A 420 25.92 4.30 10.53
CA ALA A 420 25.78 5.45 9.65
C ALA A 420 24.33 5.45 9.21
N PRO A 421 23.59 6.55 9.32
CA PRO A 421 22.27 6.62 8.71
C PRO A 421 22.46 6.19 7.27
N ALA A 422 21.67 5.26 6.82
CA ALA A 422 21.56 4.97 5.40
C ALA A 422 21.32 6.35 4.77
N GLY A 423 22.28 6.85 4.00
CA GLY A 423 22.33 8.25 3.59
C GLY A 423 21.12 8.59 2.73
N GLY A 424 20.12 9.09 3.37
CA GLY A 424 19.00 9.81 2.86
C GLY A 424 18.85 10.97 3.81
N GLU A 425 19.24 12.15 3.40
CA GLU A 425 18.64 13.34 3.95
C GLU A 425 17.14 13.13 3.77
N SER A 426 16.41 13.17 4.89
CA SER A 426 14.96 13.28 4.82
C SER A 426 14.69 14.47 3.91
N ALA A 427 14.14 14.22 2.71
CA ALA A 427 13.30 15.22 2.12
C ALA A 427 12.35 15.61 3.25
N ASP A 428 12.39 16.87 3.69
CA ASP A 428 11.40 17.42 4.57
C ASP A 428 10.05 17.00 3.99
N GLU A 429 9.39 16.05 4.63
CA GLU A 429 7.97 15.84 4.35
C GLU A 429 7.35 17.23 4.47
N PRO A 430 6.72 17.77 3.43
CA PRO A 430 6.05 19.07 3.52
C PRO A 430 5.09 18.94 4.70
N GLY A 431 5.31 19.76 5.71
CA GLY A 431 4.84 19.63 7.07
C GLY A 431 3.44 19.05 7.14
N GLU A 432 3.25 18.08 8.06
CA GLU A 432 1.96 17.46 8.36
C GLU A 432 0.86 18.53 8.27
N GLU A 433 0.18 18.60 7.13
CA GLU A 433 -1.09 19.29 7.11
C GLU A 433 -1.98 18.52 8.09
N ARG A 434 -2.21 19.14 9.23
CA ARG A 434 -3.18 18.66 10.19
C ARG A 434 -4.49 18.51 9.44
N TYR A 435 -4.96 17.30 9.35
CA TYR A 435 -6.32 17.01 8.93
C TYR A 435 -7.27 17.59 9.99
N ASP A 436 -7.58 18.89 9.89
CA ASP A 436 -8.64 19.57 10.61
C ASP A 436 -10.01 19.30 9.95
#